data_1429c0c9135386bc42ca664b63080f9e
#
_entry.id   1429c0c9135386bc42ca664b63080f9e
#
_cell.length_a   1.000
_cell.length_b   1.000
_cell.length_c   1.000
_cell.angle_alpha   90.00
_cell.angle_beta   90.00
_cell.angle_gamma   90.00
#
_symmetry.space_group_name_H-M   'P 1'
#
loop_
_entity.id
_entity.type
_entity.pdbx_description
1 polymer ?
#
loop_
_entity_poly.entity_id
_entity_poly.type
_entity_poly.pdbx_seq_one_letter_code
_entity_poly.pdbx_strand_id
1 'polypeptide(L)'
;EFCNWRTDRVNEMILIKEGKLKRNPNQVNEDVFNTETYAYGQYEGTVGKKRMRDLDPSGSGTRNVNFGDGYLLPAYRLPTEAEWEYAAIGQLGNNPEPATKRRRGEEVYTNRNIYAWGDAGNTRYEVRNEYQGQFFGNFKRGRGDVMGIAGGLNDNADIPAPVYSFNPNVYGLY
;
A
#
# COMPACT_ATOMS: atom_id res chain seq x y z
N GLU A 1 0.75 -14.44 4.33
CA GLU A 1 -0.35 -15.03 3.52
C GLU A 1 -1.00 -14.00 2.60
N PHE A 2 -1.51 -12.85 3.12
CA PHE A 2 -2.19 -11.84 2.31
C PHE A 2 -1.35 -11.34 1.13
N CYS A 3 -0.07 -11.03 1.33
CA CYS A 3 0.80 -10.55 0.25
C CYS A 3 0.96 -11.58 -0.86
N ASN A 4 1.13 -12.85 -0.54
CA ASN A 4 1.21 -13.93 -1.52
C ASN A 4 -0.09 -14.07 -2.28
N TRP A 5 -1.22 -14.13 -1.57
CA TRP A 5 -2.53 -14.15 -2.20
C TRP A 5 -2.74 -12.94 -3.14
N ARG A 6 -2.36 -11.74 -2.70
CA ARG A 6 -2.47 -10.53 -3.53
C ARG A 6 -1.59 -10.61 -4.78
N THR A 7 -0.36 -11.12 -4.65
CA THR A 7 0.55 -11.34 -5.77
C THR A 7 -0.09 -12.25 -6.82
N ASP A 8 -0.62 -13.39 -6.37
CA ASP A 8 -1.22 -14.37 -7.26
C ASP A 8 -2.47 -13.82 -7.95
N ARG A 9 -3.37 -13.17 -7.21
CA ARG A 9 -4.60 -12.61 -7.81
C ARG A 9 -4.32 -11.51 -8.82
N VAL A 10 -3.34 -10.64 -8.58
CA VAL A 10 -2.99 -9.56 -9.51
C VAL A 10 -2.34 -10.11 -10.77
N ASN A 11 -1.37 -11.02 -10.62
CA ASN A 11 -0.70 -11.64 -11.76
C ASN A 11 -1.65 -12.51 -12.59
N GLU A 12 -2.54 -13.27 -11.95
CA GLU A 12 -3.60 -13.98 -12.64
C GLU A 12 -4.47 -13.06 -13.50
N MET A 13 -4.91 -11.94 -12.93
CA MET A 13 -5.75 -10.97 -13.64
C MET A 13 -5.01 -10.37 -14.85
N ILE A 14 -3.73 -10.05 -14.71
CA ILE A 14 -2.90 -9.55 -15.81
C ILE A 14 -2.81 -10.60 -16.93
N LEU A 15 -2.47 -11.84 -16.59
CA LEU A 15 -2.33 -12.93 -17.55
C LEU A 15 -3.64 -13.25 -18.27
N ILE A 16 -4.77 -13.18 -17.58
CA ILE A 16 -6.10 -13.37 -18.20
C ILE A 16 -6.38 -12.23 -19.19
N LYS A 17 -6.13 -10.97 -18.79
CA LYS A 17 -6.32 -9.79 -19.63
C LYS A 17 -5.48 -9.88 -20.91
N GLU A 18 -4.25 -10.34 -20.79
CA GLU A 18 -3.33 -10.53 -21.91
C GLU A 18 -3.62 -11.80 -22.74
N GLY A 19 -4.57 -12.62 -22.33
CA GLY A 19 -4.95 -13.86 -23.01
C GLY A 19 -3.94 -14.99 -22.88
N LYS A 20 -3.07 -14.91 -21.89
CA LYS A 20 -2.01 -15.90 -21.58
C LYS A 20 -2.48 -16.97 -20.60
N LEU A 21 -3.50 -16.66 -19.83
CA LEU A 21 -4.18 -17.56 -18.91
C LEU A 21 -5.69 -17.59 -19.22
N LYS A 22 -6.34 -18.71 -19.03
CA LYS A 22 -7.80 -18.82 -19.12
C LYS A 22 -8.40 -18.70 -17.72
N ARG A 23 -9.43 -17.89 -17.59
CA ARG A 23 -10.14 -17.75 -16.31
C ARG A 23 -10.74 -19.08 -15.90
N ASN A 24 -10.46 -19.51 -14.68
CA ASN A 24 -11.14 -20.64 -14.03
C ASN A 24 -11.97 -20.10 -12.85
N PRO A 25 -13.29 -20.05 -12.94
CA PRO A 25 -14.14 -19.53 -11.87
C PRO A 25 -14.23 -20.47 -10.65
N ASN A 26 -13.88 -21.75 -10.84
CA ASN A 26 -14.02 -22.80 -9.83
C ASN A 26 -12.65 -23.27 -9.30
N GLN A 27 -11.74 -22.33 -9.05
CA GLN A 27 -10.43 -22.66 -8.48
C GLN A 27 -10.57 -23.14 -7.03
N VAL A 28 -10.14 -24.35 -6.76
CA VAL A 28 -10.13 -24.96 -5.42
C VAL A 28 -8.82 -25.72 -5.23
N ASN A 29 -8.21 -25.59 -4.06
CA ASN A 29 -6.99 -26.29 -3.70
C ASN A 29 -5.85 -26.12 -4.73
N GLU A 30 -5.41 -27.20 -5.35
CA GLU A 30 -4.29 -27.25 -6.30
C GLU A 30 -4.57 -26.50 -7.61
N ASP A 31 -5.85 -26.33 -7.98
CA ASP A 31 -6.26 -25.54 -9.16
C ASP A 31 -6.14 -24.03 -8.94
N VAL A 32 -5.88 -23.58 -7.71
CA VAL A 32 -5.71 -22.16 -7.43
C VAL A 32 -4.44 -21.65 -8.11
N PHE A 33 -4.59 -20.59 -8.90
CA PHE A 33 -3.45 -19.99 -9.58
C PHE A 33 -2.39 -19.54 -8.58
N ASN A 34 -1.16 -19.98 -8.81
CA ASN A 34 0.03 -19.53 -8.12
C ASN A 34 1.06 -19.02 -9.13
N THR A 35 1.58 -17.82 -8.88
CA THR A 35 2.49 -17.12 -9.80
C THR A 35 3.78 -17.88 -10.05
N GLU A 36 4.36 -18.48 -9.02
CA GLU A 36 5.63 -19.20 -9.13
C GLU A 36 5.48 -20.49 -9.91
N THR A 37 4.48 -21.32 -9.55
CA THR A 37 4.22 -22.58 -10.27
C THR A 37 3.92 -22.33 -11.74
N TYR A 38 3.20 -21.24 -12.05
CA TYR A 38 2.93 -20.84 -13.44
C TYR A 38 4.22 -20.41 -14.17
N ALA A 39 5.04 -19.57 -13.56
CA ALA A 39 6.27 -19.04 -14.16
C ALA A 39 7.32 -20.14 -14.41
N TYR A 40 7.36 -21.14 -13.54
CA TYR A 40 8.27 -22.29 -13.70
C TYR A 40 7.69 -23.44 -14.54
N GLY A 41 6.52 -23.25 -15.14
CA GLY A 41 5.91 -24.26 -16.01
C GLY A 41 5.28 -25.47 -15.30
N GLN A 42 5.08 -25.36 -13.98
CA GLN A 42 4.51 -26.41 -13.14
C GLN A 42 2.99 -26.25 -12.92
N TYR A 43 2.40 -25.23 -13.51
CA TYR A 43 0.98 -24.95 -13.38
C TYR A 43 0.15 -25.91 -14.23
N GLU A 44 -0.71 -26.68 -13.62
CA GLU A 44 -1.56 -27.69 -14.28
C GLU A 44 -2.89 -27.16 -14.80
N GLY A 45 -3.23 -25.91 -14.46
CA GLY A 45 -4.47 -25.28 -14.90
C GLY A 45 -4.48 -24.91 -16.38
N THR A 46 -5.61 -24.42 -16.85
CA THR A 46 -5.82 -24.12 -18.27
C THR A 46 -5.11 -22.84 -18.68
N VAL A 47 -4.09 -22.96 -19.51
CA VAL A 47 -3.37 -21.82 -20.09
C VAL A 47 -4.15 -21.16 -21.25
N GLY A 48 -3.85 -19.91 -21.52
CA GLY A 48 -4.44 -19.14 -22.60
C GLY A 48 -3.87 -19.51 -23.98
N LYS A 49 -4.48 -18.96 -25.02
CA LYS A 49 -4.06 -19.20 -26.41
C LYS A 49 -2.80 -18.40 -26.80
N LYS A 50 -2.55 -17.25 -26.14
CA LYS A 50 -1.43 -16.36 -26.45
C LYS A 50 -0.20 -16.68 -25.60
N ARG A 51 0.36 -17.88 -25.75
CA ARG A 51 1.58 -18.29 -25.07
C ARG A 51 2.80 -17.56 -25.58
N MET A 52 3.87 -17.55 -24.80
CA MET A 52 5.16 -17.05 -25.23
C MET A 52 5.86 -18.04 -26.18
N ARG A 53 6.68 -17.52 -27.09
CA ARG A 53 7.51 -18.38 -27.93
C ARG A 53 8.62 -18.99 -27.07
N ASP A 54 8.77 -20.29 -27.19
CA ASP A 54 9.89 -20.99 -26.61
C ASP A 54 11.05 -21.02 -27.62
N LEU A 55 12.21 -20.58 -27.19
CA LEU A 55 13.44 -20.59 -28.01
C LEU A 55 14.30 -21.82 -27.75
N ASP A 56 13.91 -22.69 -26.83
CA ASP A 56 14.59 -23.95 -26.58
C ASP A 56 14.37 -24.90 -27.77
N PRO A 57 15.45 -25.37 -28.43
CA PRO A 57 15.34 -26.31 -29.56
C PRO A 57 14.67 -27.63 -29.18
N SER A 58 14.75 -28.01 -27.89
CA SER A 58 14.11 -29.23 -27.36
C SER A 58 12.70 -29.00 -26.83
N GLY A 59 12.24 -27.75 -26.80
CA GLY A 59 10.96 -27.35 -26.26
C GLY A 59 9.78 -27.56 -27.22
N SER A 60 8.56 -27.37 -26.71
CA SER A 60 7.33 -27.47 -27.49
C SER A 60 7.06 -26.29 -28.43
N GLY A 61 7.99 -25.35 -28.57
CA GLY A 61 7.84 -24.12 -29.35
C GLY A 61 7.04 -23.00 -28.65
N THR A 62 6.38 -23.34 -27.54
CA THR A 62 5.63 -22.36 -26.74
C THR A 62 5.80 -22.64 -25.24
N ARG A 63 5.90 -21.59 -24.44
CA ARG A 63 6.04 -21.67 -23.00
C ARG A 63 5.10 -20.72 -22.28
N ASN A 64 4.96 -20.89 -20.98
CA ASN A 64 4.30 -19.93 -20.11
C ASN A 64 5.14 -18.65 -20.00
N VAL A 65 4.52 -17.59 -19.52
CA VAL A 65 5.23 -16.34 -19.15
C VAL A 65 6.12 -16.64 -17.95
N ASN A 66 7.35 -16.17 -17.98
CA ASN A 66 8.27 -16.17 -16.86
C ASN A 66 8.51 -14.74 -16.31
N PHE A 67 9.27 -14.64 -15.24
CA PHE A 67 9.55 -13.34 -14.60
C PHE A 67 10.36 -12.38 -15.50
N GLY A 68 11.11 -12.88 -16.45
CA GLY A 68 11.90 -12.07 -17.40
C GLY A 68 11.09 -11.47 -18.55
N ASP A 69 9.86 -11.89 -18.77
CA ASP A 69 9.05 -11.43 -19.91
C ASP A 69 8.33 -10.09 -19.66
N GLY A 70 8.42 -9.52 -18.46
CA GLY A 70 7.85 -8.21 -18.14
C GLY A 70 6.31 -8.16 -17.95
N TYR A 71 5.64 -9.31 -17.88
CA TYR A 71 4.19 -9.39 -17.62
C TYR A 71 3.87 -9.57 -16.15
N LEU A 72 4.69 -10.36 -15.44
CA LEU A 72 4.49 -10.66 -14.03
C LEU A 72 5.04 -9.51 -13.17
N LEU A 73 4.23 -9.05 -12.25
CA LEU A 73 4.66 -8.08 -11.25
C LEU A 73 5.44 -8.79 -10.14
N PRO A 74 6.40 -8.08 -9.52
CA PRO A 74 7.08 -8.57 -8.33
C PRO A 74 6.11 -8.95 -7.20
N ALA A 75 6.55 -9.81 -6.31
CA ALA A 75 5.76 -10.20 -5.15
C ALA A 75 5.42 -8.99 -4.26
N TYR A 76 4.15 -8.88 -3.88
CA TYR A 76 3.73 -7.96 -2.85
C TYR A 76 4.37 -8.34 -1.52
N ARG A 77 4.81 -7.37 -0.76
CA ARG A 77 5.37 -7.54 0.56
C ARG A 77 4.90 -6.43 1.49
N LEU A 78 5.05 -6.62 2.76
CA LEU A 78 4.91 -5.51 3.71
C LEU A 78 6.01 -4.48 3.47
N PRO A 79 5.72 -3.19 3.67
CA PRO A 79 6.74 -2.16 3.58
C PRO A 79 7.80 -2.38 4.66
N THR A 80 9.01 -1.96 4.38
CA THR A 80 10.03 -1.79 5.41
C THR A 80 9.65 -0.64 6.34
N GLU A 81 10.27 -0.56 7.50
CA GLU A 81 10.06 0.55 8.45
C GLU A 81 10.27 1.91 7.77
N ALA A 82 11.36 2.06 7.04
CA ALA A 82 11.67 3.32 6.33
C ALA A 82 10.64 3.67 5.24
N GLU A 83 10.17 2.70 4.49
CA GLU A 83 9.12 2.90 3.48
C GLU A 83 7.79 3.27 4.14
N TRP A 84 7.44 2.60 5.23
CA TRP A 84 6.23 2.88 5.98
C TRP A 84 6.27 4.28 6.59
N GLU A 85 7.37 4.64 7.25
CA GLU A 85 7.57 5.96 7.84
C GLU A 85 7.51 7.07 6.80
N TYR A 86 8.18 6.87 5.66
CA TYR A 86 8.10 7.79 4.52
C TYR A 86 6.67 7.98 4.00
N ALA A 87 5.95 6.87 3.85
CA ALA A 87 4.57 6.89 3.37
C ALA A 87 3.62 7.53 4.37
N ALA A 88 3.76 7.24 5.67
CA ALA A 88 2.90 7.75 6.74
C ALA A 88 3.06 9.26 6.94
N ILE A 89 4.30 9.76 6.97
CA ILE A 89 4.57 11.18 7.24
C ILE A 89 4.28 12.05 6.01
N GLY A 90 4.22 11.47 4.81
CA GLY A 90 3.92 12.22 3.60
C GLY A 90 4.94 13.33 3.33
N GLN A 91 6.20 12.98 3.09
CA GLN A 91 7.32 13.94 3.01
C GLN A 91 7.36 14.82 1.75
N LEU A 92 6.30 14.85 0.95
CA LEU A 92 6.16 15.77 -0.19
C LEU A 92 6.25 17.23 0.30
N GLY A 93 7.21 17.96 -0.22
CA GLY A 93 7.44 19.36 0.17
C GLY A 93 8.39 19.55 1.35
N ASN A 94 8.83 18.52 2.02
CA ASN A 94 9.90 18.56 3.00
C ASN A 94 11.24 18.73 2.31
N ASN A 95 11.63 19.96 2.04
CA ASN A 95 12.99 20.29 1.59
C ASN A 95 13.83 20.70 2.79
N PRO A 96 14.67 19.82 3.35
CA PRO A 96 15.63 20.24 4.34
C PRO A 96 16.55 21.28 3.71
N GLU A 97 16.77 22.40 4.37
CA GLU A 97 17.73 23.38 3.89
C GLU A 97 19.10 22.73 3.68
N PRO A 98 19.77 23.00 2.55
CA PRO A 98 21.09 22.44 2.28
C PRO A 98 22.07 22.76 3.42
N ALA A 99 22.90 21.81 3.81
CA ALA A 99 23.90 21.97 4.86
C ALA A 99 24.82 23.20 4.64
N THR A 100 24.99 23.62 3.40
CA THR A 100 25.77 24.79 2.99
C THR A 100 25.16 26.14 3.44
N LYS A 101 23.88 26.18 3.76
CA LYS A 101 23.19 27.39 4.25
C LYS A 101 23.16 27.48 5.77
N ARG A 102 23.63 26.46 6.48
CA ARG A 102 23.57 26.44 7.95
C ARG A 102 24.72 27.18 8.58
N ARG A 103 24.41 27.95 9.61
CA ARG A 103 25.43 28.59 10.45
C ARG A 103 26.07 27.56 11.37
N ARG A 104 27.35 27.70 11.67
CA ARG A 104 28.08 26.82 12.57
C ARG A 104 27.42 26.84 13.96
N GLY A 105 26.97 25.68 14.45
CA GLY A 105 26.26 25.52 15.73
C GLY A 105 24.74 25.66 15.66
N GLU A 106 24.17 25.84 14.47
CA GLU A 106 22.73 25.82 14.28
C GLU A 106 22.21 24.39 14.37
N GLU A 107 21.21 24.19 15.20
CA GLU A 107 20.53 22.88 15.27
C GLU A 107 19.92 22.49 13.93
N VAL A 108 20.05 21.21 13.60
CA VAL A 108 19.46 20.67 12.39
C VAL A 108 17.97 20.44 12.64
N TYR A 109 17.16 21.47 12.45
CA TYR A 109 15.73 21.26 12.32
C TYR A 109 15.47 20.59 10.99
N THR A 110 15.05 19.36 11.04
CA THR A 110 14.42 18.73 9.87
C THR A 110 13.02 19.32 9.80
N ASN A 111 12.68 20.03 8.72
CA ASN A 111 11.30 20.42 8.42
C ASN A 111 10.48 19.15 8.08
N ARG A 112 10.41 18.21 9.01
CA ARG A 112 9.59 17.00 8.87
C ARG A 112 8.19 17.34 9.36
N ASN A 113 7.19 16.90 8.61
CA ASN A 113 5.85 16.87 9.15
C ASN A 113 5.84 16.01 10.41
N ILE A 114 5.26 16.55 11.48
CA ILE A 114 5.13 15.82 12.75
C ILE A 114 4.00 14.79 12.63
N TYR A 115 2.97 15.12 11.86
CA TYR A 115 1.78 14.30 11.66
C TYR A 115 1.59 13.94 10.18
N ALA A 116 0.90 12.85 9.93
CA ALA A 116 0.54 12.40 8.57
C ALA A 116 -0.31 13.42 7.80
N TRP A 117 -1.10 14.23 8.50
CA TRP A 117 -1.98 15.26 7.92
C TRP A 117 -1.33 16.65 7.76
N GLY A 118 -0.05 16.81 8.04
CA GLY A 118 0.68 18.07 7.93
C GLY A 118 0.86 18.82 9.25
N ASP A 119 1.30 20.09 9.18
CA ASP A 119 1.70 20.88 10.36
C ASP A 119 0.55 21.49 11.16
N ALA A 120 -0.67 21.29 10.78
CA ALA A 120 -1.83 21.98 11.35
C ALA A 120 -2.31 21.34 12.64
N GLY A 121 -1.52 21.16 13.63
CA GLY A 121 -1.97 20.60 14.91
C GLY A 121 -2.71 19.25 14.78
N ASN A 122 -3.34 18.82 15.84
CA ASN A 122 -4.01 17.52 15.91
C ASN A 122 -5.55 17.59 15.86
N THR A 123 -6.10 18.81 15.79
CA THR A 123 -7.55 19.04 15.76
C THR A 123 -7.98 19.93 14.60
N ARG A 124 -9.18 19.69 14.08
CA ARG A 124 -9.83 20.57 13.12
C ARG A 124 -10.27 21.87 13.79
N TYR A 125 -9.93 23.01 13.24
CA TYR A 125 -10.31 24.34 13.73
C TYR A 125 -11.24 25.08 12.77
N GLU A 126 -12.03 24.37 12.00
CA GLU A 126 -13.03 24.96 11.14
C GLU A 126 -14.07 25.74 11.96
N VAL A 127 -14.34 26.98 11.55
CA VAL A 127 -15.05 27.95 12.40
C VAL A 127 -16.55 27.70 12.54
N ARG A 128 -17.16 26.81 11.72
CA ARG A 128 -18.64 26.68 11.67
C ARG A 128 -19.17 25.33 11.18
N ASN A 129 -18.50 24.21 11.40
CA ASN A 129 -19.11 22.93 11.05
C ASN A 129 -19.08 21.93 12.19
N GLU A 130 -19.80 20.84 12.01
CA GLU A 130 -19.92 19.73 12.97
C GLU A 130 -18.60 19.01 13.26
N TYR A 131 -17.55 19.27 12.48
CA TYR A 131 -16.22 18.68 12.63
C TYR A 131 -15.26 19.55 13.47
N GLN A 132 -15.69 20.70 13.92
CA GLN A 132 -14.87 21.58 14.74
C GLN A 132 -14.42 20.87 16.03
N GLY A 133 -13.11 20.86 16.26
CA GLY A 133 -12.50 20.23 17.44
C GLY A 133 -12.34 18.71 17.36
N GLN A 134 -12.77 18.07 16.28
CA GLN A 134 -12.49 16.66 16.06
C GLN A 134 -11.01 16.43 15.72
N PHE A 135 -10.47 15.30 16.18
CA PHE A 135 -9.10 14.92 15.86
C PHE A 135 -8.94 14.44 14.43
N PHE A 136 -7.72 14.57 13.91
CA PHE A 136 -7.33 14.08 12.59
C PHE A 136 -6.92 12.60 12.56
N GLY A 137 -6.92 11.93 13.69
CA GLY A 137 -6.53 10.53 13.78
C GLY A 137 -7.07 9.87 15.05
N ASN A 138 -7.11 8.55 15.04
CA ASN A 138 -7.51 7.74 16.17
C ASN A 138 -6.29 7.50 17.08
N PHE A 139 -6.21 8.19 18.19
CA PHE A 139 -5.15 8.04 19.18
C PHE A 139 -5.61 8.35 20.59
N LYS A 140 -5.07 7.64 21.56
CA LYS A 140 -5.38 7.82 22.97
C LYS A 140 -4.73 9.08 23.53
N ARG A 141 -5.54 9.92 24.19
CA ARG A 141 -5.08 11.10 24.91
C ARG A 141 -5.12 10.90 26.41
N GLY A 142 -3.96 10.88 27.05
CA GLY A 142 -3.89 10.82 28.51
C GLY A 142 -4.50 9.54 29.10
N ARG A 143 -5.20 9.66 30.23
CA ARG A 143 -5.75 8.54 30.98
C ARG A 143 -7.13 8.06 30.56
N GLY A 144 -7.73 8.62 29.55
CA GLY A 144 -9.05 8.21 29.05
C GLY A 144 -9.30 8.75 27.66
N ASP A 145 -10.13 8.05 26.90
CA ASP A 145 -10.51 8.46 25.54
C ASP A 145 -11.60 9.54 25.54
N VAL A 146 -12.15 9.84 26.70
CA VAL A 146 -13.22 10.85 26.92
C VAL A 146 -12.64 12.23 27.22
N MET A 147 -11.50 12.57 26.67
CA MET A 147 -10.81 13.84 26.89
C MET A 147 -11.04 14.77 25.73
N GLY A 148 -12.24 15.22 25.55
CA GLY A 148 -12.55 16.07 24.45
C GLY A 148 -13.36 17.29 24.78
N ILE A 149 -13.64 18.07 23.76
CA ILE A 149 -14.58 19.19 23.83
C ILE A 149 -15.94 18.62 24.25
N ALA A 150 -16.49 19.13 25.33
CA ALA A 150 -17.76 18.70 25.92
C ALA A 150 -17.84 17.23 26.38
N GLY A 151 -16.73 16.56 26.66
CA GLY A 151 -16.72 15.19 27.22
C GLY A 151 -17.10 14.09 26.26
N GLY A 152 -17.11 14.37 24.95
CA GLY A 152 -17.34 13.37 23.91
C GLY A 152 -16.06 12.74 23.37
N LEU A 153 -16.21 11.66 22.59
CA LEU A 153 -15.14 11.07 21.81
C LEU A 153 -14.77 12.02 20.65
N ASN A 154 -13.54 12.53 20.66
CA ASN A 154 -13.15 13.55 19.70
C ASN A 154 -12.73 13.00 18.34
N ASP A 155 -12.43 11.74 18.28
CA ASP A 155 -12.08 11.02 17.06
C ASP A 155 -13.22 10.07 16.60
N ASN A 156 -14.36 10.08 17.31
CA ASN A 156 -15.49 9.18 17.10
C ASN A 156 -15.13 7.68 17.18
N ALA A 157 -14.04 7.33 17.82
CA ALA A 157 -13.59 5.95 17.93
C ALA A 157 -12.99 5.66 19.32
N ASP A 158 -13.60 4.74 20.04
CA ASP A 158 -13.10 4.17 21.30
C ASP A 158 -12.23 2.92 21.06
N ILE A 159 -12.34 2.37 19.89
CA ILE A 159 -11.72 1.15 19.38
C ILE A 159 -11.15 1.43 17.97
N PRO A 160 -10.52 0.47 17.30
CA PRO A 160 -10.10 0.66 15.91
C PRO A 160 -11.23 1.22 15.05
N ALA A 161 -10.95 2.32 14.36
CA ALA A 161 -11.88 2.98 13.45
C ALA A 161 -11.83 2.36 12.06
N PRO A 162 -12.89 2.48 11.24
CA PRO A 162 -12.83 2.16 9.83
C PRO A 162 -11.71 2.95 9.12
N VAL A 163 -11.07 2.34 8.13
CA VAL A 163 -9.89 2.91 7.44
C VAL A 163 -10.13 4.32 6.88
N TYR A 164 -11.34 4.60 6.41
CA TYR A 164 -11.69 5.89 5.80
C TYR A 164 -12.30 6.91 6.78
N SER A 165 -12.15 6.71 8.08
CA SER A 165 -12.73 7.62 9.10
C SER A 165 -12.04 8.99 9.15
N PHE A 166 -10.81 9.08 8.66
CA PHE A 166 -10.01 10.31 8.69
C PHE A 166 -9.58 10.71 7.29
N ASN A 167 -9.07 11.93 7.15
CA ASN A 167 -8.58 12.39 5.86
C ASN A 167 -7.27 11.68 5.50
N PRO A 168 -7.06 11.35 4.21
CA PRO A 168 -5.81 10.77 3.76
C PRO A 168 -4.67 11.79 3.85
N ASN A 169 -3.45 11.29 3.93
CA ASN A 169 -2.27 12.11 3.79
C ASN A 169 -2.06 12.57 2.33
N VAL A 170 -0.98 13.30 2.06
CA VAL A 170 -0.66 13.83 0.72
C VAL A 170 -0.42 12.76 -0.35
N TYR A 171 -0.20 11.51 0.06
CA TYR A 171 -0.09 10.36 -0.85
C TYR A 171 -1.41 9.60 -1.04
N GLY A 172 -2.50 10.07 -0.43
CA GLY A 172 -3.80 9.39 -0.47
C GLY A 172 -3.89 8.17 0.45
N LEU A 173 -3.02 8.04 1.45
CA LEU A 173 -3.05 6.96 2.44
C LEU A 173 -3.86 7.39 3.67
N TYR A 174 -4.70 6.47 4.16
CA TYR A 174 -5.57 6.64 5.31
C TYR A 174 -5.00 5.99 6.56
#